data_d58d1e618222feff21f5ee6c6eeffed6
#
_entry.id   d58d1e618222feff21f5ee6c6eeffed6
#
_cell.length_a   1.000
_cell.length_b   1.000
_cell.length_c   1.000
_cell.angle_alpha   90.00
_cell.angle_beta   90.00
_cell.angle_gamma   90.00
#
_symmetry.space_group_name_H-M   'P 1'
#
loop_
_entity.id
_entity.type
_entity.pdbx_description
1 polymer ?
#
loop_
_entity_poly.entity_id
_entity_poly.type
_entity_poly.pdbx_seq_one_letter_code
_entity_poly.pdbx_strand_id
1 'polypeptide(L)'
;MRFLNKVAAAVEDWIKNESGTPDREIVLVTFAYLGVFEPPTIVKDGVAQLTDPSVKAHPSICVRIAPLHEASYYWRLDDREDNSYMANVLDGWKITADKFAIWDYRVHYDLCVAQMPYWSVVKSNLELYKEIGVVDIFHQGISQTSGIPFSRLDDYVRSRLMFNINADEQKLTDAFIDAYYKNAAPYIREYRDYLRMHYETHIIPQKYVPKVYATYPDLLVPKHWPIETLKQMEHIFDKAYASIETCDEATKKLLKDRIDVESRFYRYAQIELYENIYLTGSALQKAIDDFVAANQVNPLQQHAVRVDISQKIAEWRNKAK
;
A
#
# COMPACT_ATOMS: atom_id res chain seq x y z
N MET A 1 -13.47 -5.94 -25.29
CA MET A 1 -12.86 -4.92 -26.16
C MET A 1 -13.73 -4.56 -27.36
N ARG A 2 -14.26 -5.50 -28.18
CA ARG A 2 -15.06 -5.23 -29.40
C ARG A 2 -16.21 -4.22 -29.20
N PHE A 3 -16.97 -4.34 -28.10
CA PHE A 3 -18.04 -3.39 -27.77
C PHE A 3 -17.47 -1.97 -27.53
N LEU A 4 -16.40 -1.87 -26.74
CA LEU A 4 -15.76 -0.59 -26.44
C LEU A 4 -15.20 0.08 -27.70
N ASN A 5 -14.65 -0.69 -28.64
CA ASN A 5 -14.20 -0.18 -29.93
C ASN A 5 -15.34 0.47 -30.73
N LYS A 6 -16.55 -0.15 -30.73
CA LYS A 6 -17.72 0.44 -31.39
C LYS A 6 -18.17 1.75 -30.72
N VAL A 7 -18.13 1.80 -29.37
CA VAL A 7 -18.46 3.02 -28.63
C VAL A 7 -17.43 4.12 -28.94
N ALA A 8 -16.14 3.77 -28.93
CA ALA A 8 -15.06 4.70 -29.23
C ALA A 8 -15.18 5.31 -30.63
N ALA A 9 -15.46 4.48 -31.64
CA ALA A 9 -15.66 4.92 -33.02
C ALA A 9 -16.90 5.84 -33.15
N ALA A 10 -18.01 5.52 -32.49
CA ALA A 10 -19.20 6.34 -32.50
C ALA A 10 -18.99 7.70 -31.81
N VAL A 11 -18.25 7.74 -30.70
CA VAL A 11 -17.90 8.98 -30.00
C VAL A 11 -16.98 9.84 -30.87
N GLU A 12 -15.98 9.25 -31.51
CA GLU A 12 -15.08 9.95 -32.42
C GLU A 12 -15.84 10.57 -33.61
N ASP A 13 -16.76 9.81 -34.21
CA ASP A 13 -17.60 10.28 -35.32
C ASP A 13 -18.49 11.45 -34.89
N TRP A 14 -19.13 11.34 -33.72
CA TRP A 14 -19.95 12.43 -33.16
C TRP A 14 -19.12 13.68 -32.89
N ILE A 15 -17.91 13.57 -32.32
CA ILE A 15 -17.00 14.71 -32.08
C ILE A 15 -16.70 15.42 -33.39
N LYS A 16 -16.32 14.68 -34.43
CA LYS A 16 -15.93 15.24 -35.73
C LYS A 16 -17.09 15.96 -36.45
N ASN A 17 -18.27 15.39 -36.35
CA ASN A 17 -19.39 15.81 -37.23
C ASN A 17 -20.48 16.64 -36.52
N GLU A 18 -20.67 16.45 -35.19
CA GLU A 18 -21.86 16.98 -34.53
C GLU A 18 -21.56 17.82 -33.27
N SER A 19 -20.42 17.65 -32.61
CA SER A 19 -20.14 18.28 -31.31
C SER A 19 -19.88 19.79 -31.35
N GLY A 20 -19.63 20.36 -32.54
CA GLY A 20 -19.15 21.74 -32.68
C GLY A 20 -17.70 21.97 -32.21
N THR A 21 -16.99 20.89 -31.80
CA THR A 21 -15.60 20.94 -31.36
C THR A 21 -14.80 19.80 -32.01
N PRO A 22 -14.61 19.79 -33.33
CA PRO A 22 -14.09 18.66 -34.09
C PRO A 22 -12.65 18.27 -33.70
N ASP A 23 -11.88 19.19 -33.17
CA ASP A 23 -10.49 19.01 -32.77
C ASP A 23 -10.33 18.52 -31.30
N ARG A 24 -11.44 18.29 -30.60
CA ARG A 24 -11.42 17.84 -29.20
C ARG A 24 -11.00 16.38 -29.13
N GLU A 25 -9.93 16.10 -28.38
CA GLU A 25 -9.54 14.72 -28.04
C GLU A 25 -10.35 14.23 -26.81
N ILE A 26 -10.93 13.03 -26.94
CA ILE A 26 -11.56 12.31 -25.81
C ILE A 26 -10.86 10.99 -25.61
N VAL A 27 -10.57 10.68 -24.34
CA VAL A 27 -10.03 9.40 -23.92
C VAL A 27 -11.11 8.64 -23.15
N LEU A 28 -11.48 7.45 -23.63
CA LEU A 28 -12.40 6.54 -22.98
C LEU A 28 -11.62 5.61 -22.05
N VAL A 29 -11.85 5.73 -20.75
CA VAL A 29 -11.17 4.86 -19.78
C VAL A 29 -12.03 3.64 -19.49
N THR A 30 -11.43 2.45 -19.60
CA THR A 30 -12.03 1.18 -19.19
C THR A 30 -11.14 0.51 -18.15
N PHE A 31 -11.74 -0.32 -17.28
CA PHE A 31 -10.99 -1.06 -16.29
C PHE A 31 -10.60 -2.45 -16.78
N ALA A 32 -9.34 -2.83 -16.49
CA ALA A 32 -8.89 -4.20 -16.36
C ALA A 32 -8.92 -4.54 -14.86
N TYR A 33 -9.99 -5.16 -14.39
CA TYR A 33 -10.26 -5.37 -12.97
C TYR A 33 -11.16 -6.59 -12.74
N LEU A 34 -10.91 -7.40 -11.75
CA LEU A 34 -11.68 -8.61 -11.41
C LEU A 34 -11.97 -9.48 -12.65
N GLY A 35 -13.23 -9.75 -12.94
CA GLY A 35 -13.65 -10.65 -14.04
C GLY A 35 -13.27 -10.21 -15.45
N VAL A 36 -12.75 -8.99 -15.64
CA VAL A 36 -12.21 -8.45 -16.91
C VAL A 36 -10.74 -8.01 -16.78
N PHE A 37 -10.05 -8.56 -15.80
CA PHE A 37 -8.64 -8.24 -15.56
C PHE A 37 -7.71 -8.75 -16.65
N GLU A 38 -7.99 -9.94 -17.16
CA GLU A 38 -7.17 -10.55 -18.21
C GLU A 38 -7.35 -9.87 -19.56
N PRO A 39 -6.25 -9.65 -20.31
CA PRO A 39 -6.33 -9.14 -21.67
C PRO A 39 -6.95 -10.18 -22.61
N PRO A 40 -7.58 -9.76 -23.72
CA PRO A 40 -8.15 -10.67 -24.73
C PRO A 40 -7.04 -11.28 -25.61
N THR A 41 -6.12 -12.00 -24.99
CA THR A 41 -4.95 -12.61 -25.60
C THR A 41 -4.87 -14.10 -25.31
N ILE A 42 -4.08 -14.80 -26.09
CA ILE A 42 -3.63 -16.17 -25.84
C ILE A 42 -2.12 -16.21 -25.85
N VAL A 43 -1.54 -17.14 -25.11
CA VAL A 43 -0.09 -17.39 -25.18
C VAL A 43 0.15 -18.55 -26.16
N LYS A 44 0.92 -18.28 -27.20
CA LYS A 44 1.34 -19.29 -28.17
C LYS A 44 2.86 -19.27 -28.30
N ASP A 45 3.47 -20.40 -28.09
CA ASP A 45 4.94 -20.56 -28.11
C ASP A 45 5.66 -19.57 -27.16
N GLY A 46 5.07 -19.31 -25.98
CA GLY A 46 5.60 -18.38 -24.97
C GLY A 46 5.38 -16.90 -25.29
N VAL A 47 4.69 -16.55 -26.37
CA VAL A 47 4.44 -15.17 -26.80
C VAL A 47 2.94 -14.84 -26.72
N ALA A 48 2.61 -13.71 -26.11
CA ALA A 48 1.23 -13.20 -26.10
C ALA A 48 0.79 -12.77 -27.50
N GLN A 49 -0.40 -13.20 -27.91
CA GLN A 49 -1.01 -12.86 -29.20
C GLN A 49 -2.47 -12.48 -28.99
N LEU A 50 -2.99 -11.53 -29.77
CA LEU A 50 -4.42 -11.20 -29.74
C LEU A 50 -5.25 -12.43 -30.13
N THR A 51 -6.38 -12.64 -29.47
CA THR A 51 -7.33 -13.71 -29.84
C THR A 51 -7.83 -13.53 -31.25
N ASP A 52 -8.02 -12.30 -31.69
CA ASP A 52 -8.22 -11.90 -33.08
C ASP A 52 -7.96 -10.36 -33.21
N PRO A 53 -7.77 -9.83 -34.46
CA PRO A 53 -7.47 -8.41 -34.67
C PRO A 53 -8.53 -7.45 -34.15
N SER A 54 -9.81 -7.85 -34.05
CA SER A 54 -10.91 -6.97 -33.62
C SER A 54 -10.88 -6.63 -32.13
N VAL A 55 -10.03 -7.30 -31.33
CA VAL A 55 -9.84 -7.00 -29.89
C VAL A 55 -8.69 -6.02 -29.62
N LYS A 56 -7.93 -5.60 -30.64
CA LYS A 56 -7.01 -4.45 -30.47
C LYS A 56 -7.83 -3.23 -30.09
N ALA A 57 -7.43 -2.52 -29.05
CA ALA A 57 -8.15 -1.36 -28.55
C ALA A 57 -8.09 -0.20 -29.55
N HIS A 58 -9.19 0.53 -29.68
CA HIS A 58 -9.23 1.79 -30.41
C HIS A 58 -8.25 2.79 -29.78
N PRO A 59 -7.54 3.64 -30.56
CA PRO A 59 -6.53 4.58 -30.03
C PRO A 59 -7.01 5.55 -28.93
N SER A 60 -8.33 5.84 -28.89
CA SER A 60 -8.92 6.65 -27.84
C SER A 60 -9.23 5.89 -26.54
N ILE A 61 -9.00 4.57 -26.50
CA ILE A 61 -9.25 3.77 -25.29
C ILE A 61 -7.99 3.72 -24.42
N CYS A 62 -8.14 4.09 -23.16
CA CYS A 62 -7.13 3.92 -22.11
C CYS A 62 -7.57 2.76 -21.19
N VAL A 63 -6.73 1.76 -21.03
CA VAL A 63 -6.99 0.63 -20.12
C VAL A 63 -6.40 0.93 -18.76
N ARG A 64 -7.27 1.05 -17.73
CA ARG A 64 -6.86 1.21 -16.34
C ARG A 64 -6.72 -0.15 -15.69
N ILE A 65 -5.48 -0.54 -15.44
CA ILE A 65 -5.14 -1.83 -14.82
C ILE A 65 -5.15 -1.66 -13.30
N ALA A 66 -5.94 -2.51 -12.62
CA ALA A 66 -6.14 -2.48 -11.18
C ALA A 66 -5.85 -3.86 -10.55
N PRO A 67 -4.59 -4.20 -10.23
CA PRO A 67 -4.19 -5.53 -9.76
C PRO A 67 -4.49 -5.70 -8.27
N LEU A 68 -5.75 -5.96 -7.91
CA LEU A 68 -6.22 -6.05 -6.53
C LEU A 68 -5.77 -7.34 -5.84
N HIS A 69 -5.93 -8.48 -6.51
CA HIS A 69 -5.62 -9.82 -5.99
C HIS A 69 -4.48 -10.51 -6.72
N GLU A 70 -4.10 -9.97 -7.85
CA GLU A 70 -3.33 -10.64 -8.89
C GLU A 70 -1.82 -10.47 -8.71
N ALA A 71 -1.40 -9.44 -7.95
CA ALA A 71 0.00 -9.13 -7.73
C ALA A 71 0.40 -9.16 -6.26
N SER A 72 1.64 -9.51 -5.99
CA SER A 72 2.34 -9.14 -4.77
C SER A 72 2.93 -7.75 -4.92
N TYR A 73 2.81 -6.95 -3.87
CA TYR A 73 3.38 -5.60 -3.81
C TYR A 73 4.76 -5.54 -3.13
N TYR A 74 5.39 -6.69 -2.94
CA TYR A 74 6.78 -6.80 -2.47
C TYR A 74 7.79 -6.88 -3.63
N TRP A 75 7.38 -7.46 -4.76
CA TRP A 75 8.16 -7.55 -5.98
C TRP A 75 7.64 -6.58 -7.04
N ARG A 76 8.50 -6.24 -8.01
CA ARG A 76 8.08 -5.44 -9.16
C ARG A 76 6.94 -6.15 -9.90
N LEU A 77 5.97 -5.39 -10.41
CA LEU A 77 4.74 -5.97 -11.00
C LEU A 77 5.00 -6.85 -12.23
N ASP A 78 6.09 -6.63 -12.94
CA ASP A 78 6.51 -7.46 -14.10
C ASP A 78 7.59 -8.48 -13.76
N ASP A 79 7.82 -8.74 -12.46
CA ASP A 79 8.73 -9.78 -12.03
C ASP A 79 8.29 -11.16 -12.58
N ARG A 80 9.23 -11.89 -13.20
CA ARG A 80 8.92 -13.13 -13.90
C ARG A 80 8.89 -14.36 -13.01
N GLU A 81 9.45 -14.25 -11.81
CA GLU A 81 9.48 -15.33 -10.83
C GLU A 81 8.32 -15.21 -9.85
N ASP A 82 8.24 -14.10 -9.16
CA ASP A 82 7.32 -13.92 -8.03
C ASP A 82 5.98 -13.27 -8.43
N ASN A 83 5.93 -12.49 -9.52
CA ASN A 83 4.73 -11.89 -10.10
C ASN A 83 4.46 -12.36 -11.54
N SER A 84 4.84 -13.59 -11.87
CA SER A 84 4.77 -14.13 -13.24
C SER A 84 3.39 -14.01 -13.90
N TYR A 85 2.32 -14.20 -13.13
CA TYR A 85 0.94 -14.02 -13.63
C TYR A 85 0.71 -12.56 -14.03
N MET A 86 1.05 -11.61 -13.17
CA MET A 86 0.88 -10.18 -13.46
C MET A 86 1.74 -9.73 -14.64
N ALA A 87 2.98 -10.23 -14.71
CA ALA A 87 3.87 -9.97 -15.84
C ALA A 87 3.27 -10.40 -17.18
N ASN A 88 2.65 -11.60 -17.24
CA ASN A 88 1.97 -12.10 -18.44
C ASN A 88 0.74 -11.25 -18.79
N VAL A 89 -0.02 -10.81 -17.80
CA VAL A 89 -1.16 -9.90 -18.00
C VAL A 89 -0.70 -8.57 -18.59
N LEU A 90 0.38 -7.99 -18.06
CA LEU A 90 0.97 -6.76 -18.59
C LEU A 90 1.40 -6.93 -20.06
N ASP A 91 2.06 -8.03 -20.41
CA ASP A 91 2.45 -8.28 -21.79
C ASP A 91 1.25 -8.39 -22.74
N GLY A 92 0.19 -9.07 -22.30
CA GLY A 92 -1.04 -9.15 -23.08
C GLY A 92 -1.74 -7.80 -23.25
N TRP A 93 -1.76 -6.96 -22.22
CA TRP A 93 -2.32 -5.61 -22.35
C TRP A 93 -1.47 -4.71 -23.25
N LYS A 94 -0.14 -4.78 -23.23
CA LYS A 94 0.76 -4.01 -24.11
C LYS A 94 0.47 -4.25 -25.60
N ILE A 95 0.10 -5.47 -25.99
CA ILE A 95 -0.28 -5.76 -27.39
C ILE A 95 -1.73 -5.42 -27.68
N THR A 96 -2.59 -5.32 -26.65
CA THR A 96 -4.02 -5.04 -26.78
C THR A 96 -4.32 -3.55 -26.87
N ALA A 97 -3.63 -2.69 -26.12
CA ALA A 97 -3.87 -1.25 -26.04
C ALA A 97 -2.58 -0.46 -26.15
N ASP A 98 -2.71 0.84 -26.42
CA ASP A 98 -1.58 1.76 -26.56
C ASP A 98 -1.56 2.85 -25.46
N LYS A 99 -2.65 3.00 -24.68
CA LYS A 99 -2.77 3.94 -23.55
C LYS A 99 -3.14 3.18 -22.30
N PHE A 100 -2.43 3.48 -21.20
CA PHE A 100 -2.63 2.84 -19.91
C PHE A 100 -2.83 3.85 -18.80
N ALA A 101 -3.63 3.45 -17.81
CA ALA A 101 -3.68 4.05 -16.49
C ALA A 101 -3.48 2.95 -15.45
N ILE A 102 -3.02 3.29 -14.26
CA ILE A 102 -2.84 2.35 -13.15
C ILE A 102 -3.73 2.78 -11.99
N TRP A 103 -4.40 1.79 -11.42
CA TRP A 103 -5.01 1.90 -10.09
C TRP A 103 -4.17 1.05 -9.14
N ASP A 104 -3.25 1.71 -8.47
CA ASP A 104 -2.27 1.08 -7.59
C ASP A 104 -2.78 1.02 -6.15
N TYR A 105 -2.46 -0.06 -5.43
CA TYR A 105 -2.85 -0.28 -4.05
C TYR A 105 -1.63 -0.22 -3.14
N ARG A 106 -1.80 0.34 -1.94
CA ARG A 106 -0.68 0.59 -1.01
C ARG A 106 -1.00 0.30 0.46
N VAL A 107 -1.99 -0.52 0.71
CA VAL A 107 -2.49 -0.83 2.05
C VAL A 107 -2.92 -2.28 2.16
N HIS A 108 -2.89 -2.81 3.39
CA HIS A 108 -3.58 -4.04 3.73
C HIS A 108 -5.00 -3.72 4.15
N TYR A 109 -6.00 -4.16 3.38
CA TYR A 109 -7.40 -3.89 3.71
C TYR A 109 -7.88 -4.67 4.92
N ASP A 110 -7.40 -5.90 5.14
CA ASP A 110 -7.82 -6.70 6.28
C ASP A 110 -6.98 -6.45 7.54
N LEU A 111 -5.92 -5.65 7.45
CA LEU A 111 -5.08 -5.26 8.57
C LEU A 111 -4.52 -3.85 8.36
N CYS A 112 -5.38 -2.84 8.45
CA CYS A 112 -5.04 -1.44 8.14
C CYS A 112 -3.89 -0.87 8.97
N VAL A 113 -3.64 -1.42 10.16
CA VAL A 113 -2.56 -0.99 11.04
C VAL A 113 -1.18 -1.49 10.61
N ALA A 114 -1.13 -2.53 9.77
CA ALA A 114 0.13 -3.07 9.28
C ALA A 114 0.65 -2.32 8.05
N GLN A 115 1.94 -2.05 8.04
CA GLN A 115 2.62 -1.51 6.87
C GLN A 115 2.71 -2.59 5.78
N MET A 116 2.25 -2.27 4.57
CA MET A 116 2.55 -3.11 3.40
C MET A 116 4.03 -2.96 3.01
N PRO A 117 4.76 -4.05 2.78
CA PRO A 117 6.20 -4.02 2.51
C PRO A 117 6.53 -3.68 1.04
N TYR A 118 6.05 -2.55 0.52
CA TYR A 118 6.25 -2.11 -0.87
C TYR A 118 7.45 -1.17 -1.08
N TRP A 119 8.15 -0.79 -0.02
CA TRP A 119 9.26 0.18 -0.08
C TRP A 119 10.40 -0.18 -1.03
N SER A 120 10.58 -1.46 -1.36
CA SER A 120 11.58 -1.90 -2.33
C SER A 120 11.17 -1.72 -3.78
N VAL A 121 9.88 -1.49 -4.05
CA VAL A 121 9.33 -1.49 -5.42
C VAL A 121 8.62 -0.18 -5.81
N VAL A 122 8.54 0.80 -4.91
CA VAL A 122 7.85 2.07 -5.22
C VAL A 122 8.44 2.71 -6.48
N LYS A 123 9.74 2.97 -6.48
CA LYS A 123 10.41 3.61 -7.61
C LYS A 123 10.43 2.71 -8.84
N SER A 124 10.76 1.43 -8.70
CA SER A 124 10.86 0.51 -9.83
C SER A 124 9.51 0.27 -10.52
N ASN A 125 8.39 0.26 -9.76
CA ASN A 125 7.07 0.19 -10.37
C ASN A 125 6.69 1.50 -11.09
N LEU A 126 7.06 2.68 -10.56
CA LEU A 126 6.86 3.94 -11.26
C LEU A 126 7.71 4.03 -12.54
N GLU A 127 8.93 3.48 -12.53
CA GLU A 127 9.76 3.33 -13.72
C GLU A 127 9.09 2.41 -14.75
N LEU A 128 8.57 1.25 -14.32
CA LEU A 128 7.79 0.36 -15.18
C LEU A 128 6.58 1.07 -15.79
N TYR A 129 5.83 1.84 -15.00
CA TYR A 129 4.66 2.58 -15.52
C TYR A 129 5.07 3.58 -16.60
N LYS A 130 6.18 4.27 -16.43
CA LYS A 130 6.75 5.15 -17.45
C LYS A 130 7.18 4.37 -18.71
N GLU A 131 7.86 3.22 -18.54
CA GLU A 131 8.31 2.35 -19.64
C GLU A 131 7.17 1.86 -20.51
N ILE A 132 6.02 1.52 -19.92
CA ILE A 132 4.84 1.01 -20.65
C ILE A 132 3.88 2.12 -21.12
N GLY A 133 4.22 3.39 -20.92
CA GLY A 133 3.43 4.52 -21.39
C GLY A 133 2.16 4.80 -20.58
N VAL A 134 2.22 4.60 -19.26
CA VAL A 134 1.11 4.99 -18.35
C VAL A 134 0.96 6.51 -18.32
N VAL A 135 -0.26 6.98 -18.54
CA VAL A 135 -0.61 8.41 -18.60
C VAL A 135 -1.31 8.92 -17.34
N ASP A 136 -1.83 8.01 -16.50
CA ASP A 136 -2.52 8.37 -15.26
C ASP A 136 -2.31 7.29 -14.20
N ILE A 137 -2.05 7.71 -12.95
CA ILE A 137 -1.84 6.83 -11.81
C ILE A 137 -2.74 7.29 -10.67
N PHE A 138 -3.52 6.36 -10.13
CA PHE A 138 -4.27 6.56 -8.91
C PHE A 138 -3.73 5.61 -7.83
N HIS A 139 -3.17 6.17 -6.75
CA HIS A 139 -2.73 5.42 -5.59
C HIS A 139 -3.84 5.34 -4.55
N GLN A 140 -4.44 4.17 -4.39
CA GLN A 140 -5.49 3.97 -3.42
C GLN A 140 -4.92 3.68 -2.03
N GLY A 141 -5.26 4.57 -1.08
CA GLY A 141 -5.17 4.31 0.35
C GLY A 141 -6.50 3.75 0.90
N ILE A 142 -6.72 3.91 2.21
CA ILE A 142 -8.00 3.61 2.86
C ILE A 142 -8.69 4.93 3.18
N SER A 143 -9.90 5.12 2.64
CA SER A 143 -10.66 6.35 2.85
C SER A 143 -11.42 6.37 4.19
N GLN A 144 -11.66 5.19 4.77
CA GLN A 144 -12.50 5.01 5.96
C GLN A 144 -11.72 5.10 7.27
N THR A 145 -10.41 5.23 7.20
CA THR A 145 -9.56 5.35 8.40
C THR A 145 -8.37 6.27 8.13
N SER A 146 -7.90 6.91 9.19
CA SER A 146 -6.67 7.71 9.20
C SER A 146 -5.63 7.07 10.13
N GLY A 147 -4.48 7.69 10.28
CA GLY A 147 -3.48 7.24 11.24
C GLY A 147 -2.88 5.86 10.94
N ILE A 148 -2.80 5.50 9.66
CA ILE A 148 -2.05 4.33 9.22
C ILE A 148 -0.56 4.64 9.32
N PRO A 149 0.24 3.75 9.95
CA PRO A 149 1.68 3.96 10.06
C PRO A 149 2.34 4.23 8.71
N PHE A 150 3.28 5.15 8.66
CA PHE A 150 4.04 5.61 7.50
C PHE A 150 3.25 6.12 6.29
N SER A 151 1.91 6.25 6.38
CA SER A 151 1.10 6.72 5.24
C SER A 151 1.54 8.10 4.72
N ARG A 152 1.94 9.03 5.61
CA ARG A 152 2.41 10.37 5.20
C ARG A 152 3.78 10.35 4.54
N LEU A 153 4.68 9.49 4.99
CA LEU A 153 5.97 9.26 4.34
C LEU A 153 5.75 8.70 2.93
N ASP A 154 4.88 7.71 2.80
CA ASP A 154 4.55 7.10 1.52
C ASP A 154 3.94 8.12 0.55
N ASP A 155 2.98 8.93 0.99
CA ASP A 155 2.38 10.01 0.19
C ASP A 155 3.45 10.98 -0.32
N TYR A 156 4.38 11.38 0.55
CA TYR A 156 5.46 12.30 0.19
C TYR A 156 6.41 11.68 -0.84
N VAL A 157 6.92 10.48 -0.58
CA VAL A 157 7.91 9.85 -1.46
C VAL A 157 7.32 9.56 -2.84
N ARG A 158 6.12 8.97 -2.90
CA ARG A 158 5.42 8.68 -4.16
C ARG A 158 5.14 9.94 -4.96
N SER A 159 4.61 10.98 -4.33
CA SER A 159 4.33 12.23 -5.04
C SER A 159 5.59 12.88 -5.62
N ARG A 160 6.71 12.82 -4.91
CA ARG A 160 8.00 13.34 -5.39
C ARG A 160 8.57 12.51 -6.54
N LEU A 161 8.47 11.20 -6.47
CA LEU A 161 8.91 10.29 -7.53
C LEU A 161 8.02 10.40 -8.78
N MET A 162 6.71 10.58 -8.63
CA MET A 162 5.80 10.84 -9.74
C MET A 162 6.13 12.16 -10.45
N PHE A 163 6.54 13.18 -9.70
CA PHE A 163 6.99 14.45 -10.29
C PHE A 163 8.36 14.33 -10.95
N ASN A 164 9.30 13.61 -10.33
CA ASN A 164 10.64 13.39 -10.86
C ASN A 164 11.12 11.97 -10.53
N ILE A 165 10.97 11.07 -11.47
CA ILE A 165 11.37 9.66 -11.33
C ILE A 165 12.88 9.47 -11.10
N ASN A 166 13.72 10.43 -11.51
CA ASN A 166 15.15 10.38 -11.30
C ASN A 166 15.58 10.83 -9.88
N ALA A 167 14.63 11.25 -9.04
CA ALA A 167 14.94 11.59 -7.66
C ALA A 167 15.45 10.35 -6.89
N ASP A 168 16.30 10.62 -5.91
CA ASP A 168 16.85 9.61 -5.01
C ASP A 168 15.80 9.31 -3.91
N GLU A 169 15.21 8.14 -3.98
CA GLU A 169 14.14 7.69 -3.07
C GLU A 169 14.61 7.67 -1.60
N GLN A 170 15.85 7.23 -1.35
CA GLN A 170 16.40 7.20 0.00
C GLN A 170 16.58 8.61 0.56
N LYS A 171 17.12 9.54 -0.24
CA LYS A 171 17.23 10.94 0.19
C LYS A 171 15.89 11.60 0.44
N LEU A 172 14.86 11.28 -0.35
CA LEU A 172 13.51 11.78 -0.11
C LEU A 172 12.97 11.23 1.21
N THR A 173 13.15 9.94 1.47
CA THR A 173 12.75 9.27 2.70
C THR A 173 13.44 9.90 3.92
N ASP A 174 14.75 10.05 3.87
CA ASP A 174 15.53 10.62 4.97
C ASP A 174 15.15 12.08 5.23
N ALA A 175 15.02 12.88 4.19
CA ALA A 175 14.60 14.27 4.31
C ALA A 175 13.23 14.43 4.96
N PHE A 176 12.27 13.54 4.61
CA PHE A 176 10.95 13.54 5.25
C PHE A 176 11.05 13.16 6.73
N ILE A 177 11.76 12.07 7.04
CA ILE A 177 11.89 11.58 8.41
C ILE A 177 12.54 12.65 9.29
N ASP A 178 13.63 13.28 8.84
CA ASP A 178 14.33 14.32 9.58
C ASP A 178 13.45 15.55 9.82
N ALA A 179 12.75 16.03 8.80
CA ALA A 179 11.89 17.21 8.92
C ALA A 179 10.63 16.93 9.76
N TYR A 180 10.02 15.75 9.60
CA TYR A 180 8.75 15.42 10.23
C TYR A 180 8.90 14.96 11.67
N TYR A 181 9.89 14.10 11.98
CA TYR A 181 10.08 13.55 13.34
C TYR A 181 11.15 14.25 14.17
N LYS A 182 11.96 15.11 13.58
CA LYS A 182 12.97 15.94 14.25
C LYS A 182 13.84 15.12 15.24
N ASN A 183 13.77 15.41 16.55
CA ASN A 183 14.52 14.71 17.59
C ASN A 183 14.29 13.18 17.61
N ALA A 184 13.11 12.74 17.23
CA ALA A 184 12.78 11.32 17.15
C ALA A 184 13.20 10.66 15.82
N ALA A 185 13.65 11.44 14.83
CA ALA A 185 14.00 10.95 13.48
C ALA A 185 14.95 9.74 13.46
N PRO A 186 16.06 9.71 14.25
CA PRO A 186 16.96 8.56 14.25
C PRO A 186 16.25 7.25 14.66
N TYR A 187 15.34 7.31 15.60
CA TYR A 187 14.62 6.14 16.12
C TYR A 187 13.49 5.69 15.21
N ILE A 188 12.81 6.63 14.54
CA ILE A 188 11.81 6.29 13.51
C ILE A 188 12.49 5.63 12.31
N ARG A 189 13.70 6.09 11.94
CA ARG A 189 14.51 5.43 10.91
C ARG A 189 14.93 4.04 11.37
N GLU A 190 15.45 3.89 12.59
CA GLU A 190 15.80 2.59 13.21
C GLU A 190 14.60 1.62 13.17
N TYR A 191 13.41 2.09 13.54
CA TYR A 191 12.19 1.28 13.50
C TYR A 191 11.83 0.85 12.06
N ARG A 192 11.86 1.79 11.11
CA ARG A 192 11.56 1.49 9.70
C ARG A 192 12.53 0.46 9.12
N ASP A 193 13.82 0.64 9.38
CA ASP A 193 14.86 -0.28 8.90
C ASP A 193 14.76 -1.64 9.57
N TYR A 194 14.46 -1.68 10.87
CA TYR A 194 14.19 -2.92 11.60
C TYR A 194 12.98 -3.67 11.04
N LEU A 195 11.88 -2.97 10.80
CA LEU A 195 10.67 -3.53 10.21
C LEU A 195 10.95 -4.10 8.81
N ARG A 196 11.66 -3.35 7.98
CA ARG A 196 12.08 -3.79 6.65
C ARG A 196 12.95 -5.05 6.71
N MET A 197 14.00 -5.01 7.50
CA MET A 197 14.88 -6.17 7.72
C MET A 197 14.07 -7.39 8.17
N HIS A 198 13.13 -7.22 9.10
CA HIS A 198 12.31 -8.32 9.61
C HIS A 198 11.42 -8.93 8.52
N TYR A 199 10.81 -8.11 7.65
CA TYR A 199 10.10 -8.64 6.48
C TYR A 199 11.04 -9.42 5.56
N GLU A 200 12.17 -8.84 5.17
CA GLU A 200 13.12 -9.42 4.21
C GLU A 200 13.76 -10.72 4.70
N THR A 201 14.11 -10.79 5.97
CA THR A 201 14.87 -11.93 6.53
C THR A 201 14.03 -12.97 7.25
N HIS A 202 12.82 -12.62 7.67
CA HIS A 202 12.00 -13.51 8.50
C HIS A 202 10.63 -13.83 7.90
N ILE A 203 9.87 -12.84 7.45
CA ILE A 203 8.49 -13.06 6.99
C ILE A 203 8.44 -13.61 5.56
N ILE A 204 9.11 -12.93 4.62
CA ILE A 204 9.12 -13.33 3.20
C ILE A 204 9.70 -14.74 2.99
N PRO A 205 10.84 -15.14 3.65
CA PRO A 205 11.36 -16.48 3.51
C PRO A 205 10.41 -17.59 4.00
N GLN A 206 9.42 -17.26 4.83
CA GLN A 206 8.36 -18.19 5.24
C GLN A 206 7.23 -18.32 4.22
N LYS A 207 7.46 -17.89 2.99
CA LYS A 207 6.50 -17.91 1.87
C LYS A 207 5.26 -17.06 2.09
N TYR A 208 5.35 -16.03 2.91
CA TYR A 208 4.33 -15.01 2.96
C TYR A 208 4.39 -14.17 1.67
N VAL A 209 3.25 -14.02 1.02
CA VAL A 209 3.11 -13.19 -0.18
C VAL A 209 2.29 -11.94 0.18
N PRO A 210 2.93 -10.77 0.25
CA PRO A 210 2.23 -9.52 0.55
C PRO A 210 1.20 -9.19 -0.51
N LYS A 211 -0.06 -9.10 -0.09
CA LYS A 211 -1.21 -8.75 -0.93
C LYS A 211 -2.06 -7.68 -0.25
N VAL A 212 -2.87 -7.01 -1.05
CA VAL A 212 -3.83 -5.97 -0.58
C VAL A 212 -4.79 -6.53 0.46
N TYR A 213 -5.28 -7.75 0.26
CA TYR A 213 -6.05 -8.52 1.24
C TYR A 213 -5.14 -9.56 1.90
N ALA A 214 -4.34 -9.10 2.85
CA ALA A 214 -3.64 -10.00 3.76
C ALA A 214 -4.59 -10.31 4.92
N THR A 215 -5.01 -11.55 5.03
CA THR A 215 -5.86 -11.94 6.15
C THR A 215 -5.08 -11.99 7.46
N TYR A 216 -5.76 -11.86 8.58
CA TYR A 216 -5.17 -12.04 9.91
C TYR A 216 -4.34 -13.33 10.03
N PRO A 217 -4.86 -14.50 9.61
CA PRO A 217 -4.11 -15.75 9.68
C PRO A 217 -2.85 -15.78 8.82
N ASP A 218 -2.77 -14.93 7.80
CA ASP A 218 -1.63 -14.94 6.89
C ASP A 218 -0.47 -14.08 7.42
N LEU A 219 -0.76 -12.88 7.92
CA LEU A 219 0.26 -11.93 8.34
C LEU A 219 0.43 -11.87 9.86
N LEU A 220 -0.66 -11.72 10.61
CA LEU A 220 -0.62 -11.50 12.04
C LEU A 220 -0.66 -12.83 12.81
N VAL A 221 0.47 -13.51 12.84
CA VAL A 221 0.66 -14.80 13.54
C VAL A 221 1.97 -14.78 14.32
N PRO A 222 2.06 -15.49 15.47
CA PRO A 222 3.26 -15.51 16.31
C PRO A 222 4.54 -15.92 15.58
N LYS A 223 4.44 -16.81 14.58
CA LYS A 223 5.60 -17.22 13.79
C LYS A 223 6.20 -16.08 12.95
N HIS A 224 5.36 -15.13 12.49
CA HIS A 224 5.81 -13.95 11.74
C HIS A 224 6.26 -12.82 12.69
N TRP A 225 5.64 -12.71 13.85
CA TRP A 225 5.90 -11.67 14.84
C TRP A 225 6.21 -12.30 16.20
N PRO A 226 7.39 -12.92 16.40
CA PRO A 226 7.81 -13.39 17.72
C PRO A 226 7.77 -12.27 18.73
N ILE A 227 7.49 -12.61 20.01
CA ILE A 227 7.39 -11.59 21.06
C ILE A 227 8.66 -10.76 21.20
N GLU A 228 9.84 -11.36 20.96
CA GLU A 228 11.11 -10.64 21.04
C GLU A 228 11.24 -9.57 19.94
N THR A 229 10.68 -9.82 18.76
CA THR A 229 10.60 -8.82 17.68
C THR A 229 9.75 -7.62 18.11
N LEU A 230 8.58 -7.87 18.70
CA LEU A 230 7.68 -6.81 19.16
C LEU A 230 8.26 -6.03 20.35
N LYS A 231 8.96 -6.69 21.27
CA LYS A 231 9.70 -6.03 22.35
C LYS A 231 10.85 -5.15 21.84
N GLN A 232 11.54 -5.60 20.79
CA GLN A 232 12.58 -4.77 20.16
C GLN A 232 11.97 -3.51 19.53
N MET A 233 10.82 -3.62 18.86
CA MET A 233 10.09 -2.46 18.36
C MET A 233 9.68 -1.52 19.50
N GLU A 234 9.12 -2.04 20.58
CA GLU A 234 8.78 -1.27 21.78
C GLU A 234 9.99 -0.50 22.31
N HIS A 235 11.14 -1.18 22.45
CA HIS A 235 12.38 -0.53 22.91
C HIS A 235 12.84 0.61 21.99
N ILE A 236 12.69 0.47 20.67
CA ILE A 236 12.99 1.55 19.72
C ILE A 236 12.05 2.74 19.95
N PHE A 237 10.76 2.49 20.16
CA PHE A 237 9.80 3.55 20.47
C PHE A 237 10.03 4.21 21.83
N ASP A 238 10.46 3.48 22.86
CA ASP A 238 10.86 4.05 24.14
C ASP A 238 11.98 5.08 23.96
N LYS A 239 12.99 4.77 23.13
CA LYS A 239 14.03 5.74 22.75
C LYS A 239 13.48 6.95 22.00
N ALA A 240 12.53 6.73 21.09
CA ALA A 240 11.89 7.80 20.34
C ALA A 240 11.13 8.76 21.28
N TYR A 241 10.34 8.23 22.23
CA TYR A 241 9.65 9.05 23.22
C TYR A 241 10.63 9.78 24.14
N ALA A 242 11.68 9.10 24.62
CA ALA A 242 12.70 9.73 25.47
C ALA A 242 13.41 10.89 24.77
N SER A 243 13.63 10.81 23.45
CA SER A 243 14.34 11.84 22.68
C SER A 243 13.62 13.18 22.59
N ILE A 244 12.31 13.21 22.86
CA ILE A 244 11.50 14.43 22.81
C ILE A 244 11.25 15.07 24.16
N GLU A 245 11.71 14.45 25.27
CA GLU A 245 11.47 14.94 26.63
C GLU A 245 12.11 16.32 26.90
N THR A 246 13.17 16.66 26.18
CA THR A 246 13.87 17.96 26.30
C THR A 246 13.31 19.05 25.39
N CYS A 247 12.30 18.73 24.57
CA CYS A 247 11.64 19.71 23.72
C CYS A 247 10.69 20.61 24.52
N ASP A 248 10.37 21.79 23.99
CA ASP A 248 9.27 22.58 24.51
C ASP A 248 7.94 21.82 24.40
N GLU A 249 6.96 22.16 25.25
CA GLU A 249 5.71 21.43 25.38
C GLU A 249 4.92 21.31 24.06
N ALA A 250 4.92 22.36 23.22
CA ALA A 250 4.21 22.33 21.94
C ALA A 250 4.89 21.38 20.95
N THR A 251 6.21 21.44 20.87
CA THR A 251 7.01 20.53 20.02
C THR A 251 6.93 19.09 20.54
N LYS A 252 7.05 18.89 21.86
CA LYS A 252 6.92 17.57 22.48
C LYS A 252 5.57 16.94 22.16
N LYS A 253 4.47 17.70 22.35
CA LYS A 253 3.13 17.21 22.00
C LYS A 253 3.02 16.84 20.53
N LEU A 254 3.46 17.71 19.61
CA LEU A 254 3.42 17.46 18.18
C LEU A 254 4.20 16.20 17.79
N LEU A 255 5.41 16.03 18.32
CA LEU A 255 6.24 14.86 17.99
C LEU A 255 5.68 13.59 18.62
N LYS A 256 5.16 13.66 19.85
CA LYS A 256 4.47 12.54 20.50
C LYS A 256 3.30 12.05 19.63
N ASP A 257 2.44 12.96 19.17
CA ASP A 257 1.29 12.63 18.32
C ASP A 257 1.72 11.91 17.03
N ARG A 258 2.90 12.25 16.47
CA ARG A 258 3.46 11.60 15.28
C ARG A 258 4.06 10.23 15.60
N ILE A 259 4.79 10.10 16.71
CA ILE A 259 5.35 8.83 17.20
C ILE A 259 4.22 7.85 17.53
N ASP A 260 3.15 8.32 18.16
CA ASP A 260 1.98 7.53 18.52
C ASP A 260 1.39 6.81 17.28
N VAL A 261 1.27 7.51 16.15
CA VAL A 261 0.79 6.90 14.90
C VAL A 261 1.67 5.73 14.45
N GLU A 262 2.98 5.93 14.46
CA GLU A 262 3.92 4.90 13.99
C GLU A 262 4.00 3.70 14.94
N SER A 263 3.74 3.91 16.23
CA SER A 263 3.79 2.87 17.27
C SER A 263 2.61 1.90 17.25
N ARG A 264 1.54 2.21 16.52
CA ARG A 264 0.26 1.47 16.56
C ARG A 264 0.39 0.01 16.18
N PHE A 265 1.22 -0.29 15.19
CA PHE A 265 1.36 -1.67 14.70
C PHE A 265 1.90 -2.61 15.78
N TYR A 266 3.03 -2.27 16.42
CA TYR A 266 3.60 -3.17 17.41
C TYR A 266 2.68 -3.32 18.64
N ARG A 267 2.04 -2.23 19.09
CA ARG A 267 1.09 -2.25 20.21
C ARG A 267 -0.11 -3.16 19.89
N TYR A 268 -0.67 -3.00 18.70
CA TYR A 268 -1.76 -3.83 18.21
C TYR A 268 -1.35 -5.32 18.16
N ALA A 269 -0.20 -5.61 17.58
CA ALA A 269 0.32 -6.97 17.43
C ALA A 269 0.65 -7.62 18.78
N GLN A 270 1.21 -6.88 19.74
CA GLN A 270 1.45 -7.38 21.10
C GLN A 270 0.16 -7.82 21.77
N ILE A 271 -0.89 -6.99 21.73
CA ILE A 271 -2.17 -7.33 22.35
C ILE A 271 -2.77 -8.52 21.63
N GLU A 272 -2.91 -8.48 20.32
CA GLU A 272 -3.62 -9.47 19.53
C GLU A 272 -2.98 -10.87 19.57
N LEU A 273 -1.65 -10.93 19.58
CA LEU A 273 -0.93 -12.21 19.52
C LEU A 273 -0.56 -12.77 20.88
N TYR A 274 -0.47 -11.93 21.91
CA TYR A 274 0.12 -12.31 23.19
C TYR A 274 -0.73 -12.00 24.41
N GLU A 275 -2.00 -11.62 24.20
CA GLU A 275 -2.97 -11.53 25.29
C GLU A 275 -3.12 -12.89 25.99
N ASN A 276 -3.17 -12.85 27.33
CA ASN A 276 -3.22 -14.06 28.16
C ASN A 276 -2.04 -15.05 28.04
N ILE A 277 -0.99 -14.65 27.35
CA ILE A 277 0.28 -15.41 27.27
C ILE A 277 1.39 -14.63 27.97
N TYR A 278 1.76 -13.47 27.43
CA TYR A 278 2.75 -12.54 28.01
C TYR A 278 2.10 -11.32 28.62
N LEU A 279 0.95 -10.88 28.07
CA LEU A 279 0.16 -9.77 28.58
C LEU A 279 -1.03 -10.35 29.36
N THR A 280 -0.97 -10.29 30.69
CA THR A 280 -2.02 -10.80 31.60
C THR A 280 -2.44 -9.75 32.61
N GLY A 281 -3.69 -9.78 33.07
CA GLY A 281 -4.19 -8.93 34.14
C GLY A 281 -3.89 -7.44 33.91
N SER A 282 -3.24 -6.79 34.87
CA SER A 282 -2.93 -5.35 34.81
C SER A 282 -1.98 -4.96 33.68
N ALA A 283 -1.09 -5.89 33.24
CA ALA A 283 -0.20 -5.63 32.10
C ALA A 283 -0.98 -5.57 30.79
N LEU A 284 -1.95 -6.45 30.60
CA LEU A 284 -2.84 -6.43 29.43
C LEU A 284 -3.69 -5.15 29.44
N GLN A 285 -4.30 -4.82 30.59
CA GLN A 285 -5.08 -3.60 30.72
C GLN A 285 -4.25 -2.36 30.37
N LYS A 286 -3.00 -2.28 30.88
CA LYS A 286 -2.08 -1.18 30.56
C LYS A 286 -1.76 -1.12 29.07
N ALA A 287 -1.47 -2.24 28.40
CA ALA A 287 -1.18 -2.28 26.97
C ALA A 287 -2.36 -1.78 26.13
N ILE A 288 -3.59 -2.15 26.52
CA ILE A 288 -4.82 -1.67 25.87
C ILE A 288 -4.96 -0.15 26.06
N ASP A 289 -4.76 0.35 27.27
CA ASP A 289 -4.87 1.78 27.57
C ASP A 289 -3.80 2.59 26.84
N ASP A 290 -2.57 2.07 26.73
CA ASP A 290 -1.48 2.68 25.95
C ASP A 290 -1.82 2.74 24.46
N PHE A 291 -2.41 1.66 23.89
CA PHE A 291 -2.88 1.67 22.52
C PHE A 291 -4.00 2.71 22.31
N VAL A 292 -4.97 2.74 23.19
CA VAL A 292 -6.08 3.71 23.15
C VAL A 292 -5.55 5.14 23.23
N ALA A 293 -4.57 5.40 24.11
CA ALA A 293 -3.93 6.71 24.24
C ALA A 293 -3.21 7.11 22.95
N ALA A 294 -2.42 6.19 22.35
CA ALA A 294 -1.73 6.42 21.08
C ALA A 294 -2.70 6.56 19.90
N ASN A 295 -3.96 6.19 20.07
CA ASN A 295 -4.99 6.29 19.02
C ASN A 295 -5.88 7.54 19.15
N GLN A 296 -5.56 8.52 19.99
CA GLN A 296 -6.38 9.72 20.21
C GLN A 296 -6.25 10.73 19.06
N VAL A 297 -5.08 10.89 18.48
CA VAL A 297 -4.80 11.86 17.42
C VAL A 297 -4.69 11.13 16.08
N ASN A 298 -5.37 11.65 15.04
CA ASN A 298 -5.52 10.97 13.75
C ASN A 298 -5.93 9.49 13.95
N PRO A 299 -7.05 9.22 14.61
CA PRO A 299 -7.38 7.89 15.08
C PRO A 299 -7.49 6.89 13.93
N LEU A 300 -6.99 5.69 14.17
CA LEU A 300 -7.36 4.53 13.38
C LEU A 300 -8.82 4.21 13.71
N GLN A 301 -9.74 4.45 12.79
CA GLN A 301 -11.17 4.16 12.97
C GLN A 301 -11.48 2.68 12.70
N GLN A 302 -10.76 2.08 11.76
CA GLN A 302 -10.95 0.68 11.37
C GLN A 302 -9.63 -0.08 11.44
N HIS A 303 -9.63 -1.27 12.00
CA HIS A 303 -8.47 -2.17 11.97
C HIS A 303 -8.43 -3.04 10.71
N ALA A 304 -9.61 -3.30 10.13
CA ALA A 304 -9.83 -3.86 8.81
C ALA A 304 -10.92 -3.06 8.10
N VAL A 305 -10.99 -3.12 6.78
CA VAL A 305 -12.03 -2.41 6.01
C VAL A 305 -13.42 -2.82 6.51
N ARG A 306 -14.23 -1.83 6.89
CA ARG A 306 -15.58 -1.98 7.46
C ARG A 306 -15.65 -2.61 8.85
N VAL A 307 -14.53 -2.74 9.53
CA VAL A 307 -14.52 -3.25 10.93
C VAL A 307 -13.94 -2.19 11.85
N ASP A 308 -14.79 -1.65 12.72
CA ASP A 308 -14.45 -0.56 13.62
C ASP A 308 -13.46 -1.01 14.70
N ILE A 309 -12.45 -0.20 14.97
CA ILE A 309 -11.43 -0.47 16.00
C ILE A 309 -12.02 -0.51 17.42
N SER A 310 -13.12 0.18 17.66
CA SER A 310 -13.77 0.18 18.96
C SER A 310 -14.32 -1.19 19.35
N GLN A 311 -14.78 -1.97 18.38
CA GLN A 311 -15.20 -3.36 18.60
C GLN A 311 -14.04 -4.22 19.08
N LYS A 312 -12.88 -4.07 18.44
CA LYS A 312 -11.66 -4.78 18.80
C LYS A 312 -11.15 -4.38 20.19
N ILE A 313 -11.16 -3.10 20.52
CA ILE A 313 -10.81 -2.61 21.85
C ILE A 313 -11.77 -3.18 22.92
N ALA A 314 -13.05 -3.28 22.61
CA ALA A 314 -14.03 -3.87 23.54
C ALA A 314 -13.77 -5.38 23.77
N GLU A 315 -13.41 -6.12 22.71
CA GLU A 315 -13.01 -7.53 22.82
C GLU A 315 -11.80 -7.69 23.75
N TRP A 316 -10.74 -6.92 23.54
CA TRP A 316 -9.53 -6.94 24.38
C TRP A 316 -9.83 -6.63 25.84
N ARG A 317 -10.65 -5.60 26.11
CA ARG A 317 -11.05 -5.23 27.47
C ARG A 317 -11.87 -6.31 28.18
N ASN A 318 -12.68 -7.07 27.44
CA ASN A 318 -13.41 -8.21 28.01
C ASN A 318 -12.48 -9.36 28.38
N LYS A 319 -11.41 -9.57 27.62
CA LYS A 319 -10.39 -10.60 27.91
C LYS A 319 -9.43 -10.20 29.04
N ALA A 320 -9.31 -8.90 29.34
CA ALA A 320 -8.49 -8.38 30.42
C ALA A 320 -9.16 -8.42 31.81
N LYS A 321 -10.45 -8.76 31.90
CA LYS A 321 -11.21 -8.95 33.14
C LYS A 321 -10.97 -10.33 33.74
#